data_fd444216b3b02bf7d34175ec89d82878
#
_entry.id   fd444216b3b02bf7d34175ec89d82878
#
_cell.length_a   1.000
_cell.length_b   1.000
_cell.length_c   1.000
_cell.angle_alpha   90.00
_cell.angle_beta   90.00
_cell.angle_gamma   90.00
#
_symmetry.space_group_name_H-M   'P 1'
#
loop_
_entity.id
_entity.type
_entity.pdbx_description
1 polymer ?
#
loop_
_entity_poly.entity_id
_entity_poly.type
_entity_poly.pdbx_seq_one_letter_code
_entity_poly.pdbx_strand_id
1 'polypeptide(L)'
;TLRQPPANRQTDTGELPTLPNGRFTVVLDPGHGGRDPGAVGINGLQEKQVVNDITPQVAQLLLPQGFNVVLTRSSDIEVDLAPRVQIAERANANIFVSIHANAISLSRPDVNGLETFYASESGQRLANTVHSTILQEMGLRDRRVRSARFYVIRRTSMPAILIETGFVTGAEDAPNLADPAWRERMSRAIARGILLH
;
A
#
# COMPACT_ATOMS: atom_id res chain seq x y z
N THR A 1 34.91 28.23 -26.99
CA THR A 1 34.52 26.81 -26.85
C THR A 1 34.27 26.50 -25.39
N LEU A 2 33.00 26.61 -24.97
CA LEU A 2 32.55 26.27 -23.63
C LEU A 2 32.28 24.76 -23.59
N ARG A 3 33.02 24.02 -22.78
CA ARG A 3 32.78 22.61 -22.51
C ARG A 3 31.55 22.50 -21.61
N GLN A 4 30.51 21.79 -22.05
CA GLN A 4 29.39 21.34 -21.21
C GLN A 4 29.94 20.35 -20.18
N PRO A 5 29.47 20.44 -18.90
CA PRO A 5 29.75 19.42 -17.90
C PRO A 5 29.05 18.11 -18.27
N PRO A 6 29.65 16.94 -17.92
CA PRO A 6 29.04 15.66 -18.22
C PRO A 6 27.73 15.49 -17.47
N ALA A 7 26.70 15.03 -18.19
CA ALA A 7 25.42 14.61 -17.60
C ALA A 7 25.67 13.48 -16.61
N ASN A 8 25.38 13.73 -15.35
CA ASN A 8 25.42 12.74 -14.30
C ASN A 8 24.31 11.70 -14.56
N ARG A 9 24.66 10.59 -15.22
CA ARG A 9 23.81 9.41 -15.27
C ARG A 9 23.83 8.80 -13.88
N GLN A 10 22.85 9.15 -13.06
CA GLN A 10 22.50 8.33 -11.91
C GLN A 10 22.05 6.96 -12.45
N THR A 11 22.92 5.98 -12.31
CA THR A 11 22.55 4.59 -12.45
C THR A 11 21.54 4.31 -11.34
N ASP A 12 20.29 4.09 -11.72
CA ASP A 12 19.22 3.64 -10.82
C ASP A 12 19.62 2.23 -10.34
N THR A 13 20.27 2.14 -9.20
CA THR A 13 20.76 0.88 -8.60
C THR A 13 19.63 0.06 -8.01
N GLY A 14 18.37 0.51 -8.09
CA GLY A 14 17.23 -0.16 -7.49
C GLY A 14 17.27 -0.21 -5.96
N GLU A 15 18.24 0.43 -5.32
CA GLU A 15 18.34 0.53 -3.87
C GLU A 15 17.35 1.57 -3.33
N LEU A 16 16.65 1.19 -2.27
CA LEU A 16 15.74 2.09 -1.56
C LEU A 16 16.54 3.13 -0.76
N PRO A 17 16.08 4.40 -0.67
CA PRO A 17 16.72 5.40 0.17
C PRO A 17 16.71 4.98 1.66
N THR A 18 17.78 5.29 2.39
CA THR A 18 17.93 4.98 3.81
C THR A 18 17.59 6.17 4.70
N LEU A 19 16.91 5.92 5.82
CA LEU A 19 16.62 6.93 6.84
C LEU A 19 17.62 6.86 8.00
N PRO A 20 17.90 7.98 8.68
CA PRO A 20 18.66 7.94 9.93
C PRO A 20 17.86 7.20 11.01
N ASN A 21 18.50 6.21 11.61
CA ASN A 21 18.03 5.24 12.61
C ASN A 21 16.76 5.53 13.41
N GLY A 22 15.75 4.63 13.24
CA GLY A 22 14.90 4.13 14.32
C GLY A 22 13.85 5.06 14.94
N ARG A 23 13.57 6.24 14.36
CA ARG A 23 12.63 7.21 14.95
C ARG A 23 11.28 7.32 14.25
N PHE A 24 11.08 6.68 13.13
CA PHE A 24 9.84 6.79 12.35
C PHE A 24 9.05 5.48 12.42
N THR A 25 7.86 5.54 13.00
CA THR A 25 6.97 4.38 13.16
C THR A 25 5.93 4.37 12.06
N VAL A 26 5.89 3.27 11.30
CA VAL A 26 4.88 2.99 10.28
C VAL A 26 3.98 1.86 10.79
N VAL A 27 2.68 2.08 10.78
CA VAL A 27 1.71 1.00 10.96
C VAL A 27 1.20 0.56 9.60
N LEU A 28 1.37 -0.73 9.31
CA LEU A 28 0.82 -1.38 8.13
C LEU A 28 -0.38 -2.22 8.53
N ASP A 29 -1.48 -2.04 7.82
CA ASP A 29 -2.76 -2.65 8.12
C ASP A 29 -3.21 -3.53 6.95
N PRO A 30 -2.94 -4.86 6.98
CA PRO A 30 -3.53 -5.76 6.00
C PRO A 30 -5.03 -5.87 6.24
N GLY A 31 -5.84 -5.45 5.26
CA GLY A 31 -7.29 -5.52 5.34
C GLY A 31 -7.80 -6.94 5.58
N HIS A 32 -9.01 -7.07 6.13
CA HIS A 32 -9.69 -8.37 6.31
C HIS A 32 -8.88 -9.37 7.16
N GLY A 33 -9.04 -10.67 6.92
CA GLY A 33 -8.30 -11.74 7.59
C GLY A 33 -9.19 -12.72 8.35
N GLY A 34 -8.68 -13.94 8.58
CA GLY A 34 -9.41 -14.98 9.27
C GLY A 34 -10.69 -15.40 8.52
N ARG A 35 -11.85 -15.28 9.15
CA ARG A 35 -13.16 -15.60 8.56
C ARG A 35 -13.65 -14.54 7.56
N ASP A 36 -13.09 -13.34 7.60
CA ASP A 36 -13.37 -12.28 6.62
C ASP A 36 -12.44 -12.40 5.41
N PRO A 37 -12.91 -12.92 4.26
CA PRO A 37 -12.07 -13.06 3.07
C PRO A 37 -11.82 -11.72 2.35
N GLY A 38 -12.55 -10.67 2.72
CA GLY A 38 -12.69 -9.47 1.90
C GLY A 38 -13.45 -9.76 0.61
N ALA A 39 -13.16 -9.03 -0.43
CA ALA A 39 -13.71 -9.28 -1.76
C ALA A 39 -13.26 -10.65 -2.31
N VAL A 40 -14.15 -11.32 -3.02
CA VAL A 40 -13.88 -12.57 -3.75
C VAL A 40 -14.09 -12.32 -5.23
N GLY A 41 -13.03 -12.45 -6.00
CA GLY A 41 -13.01 -12.09 -7.41
C GLY A 41 -12.93 -13.27 -8.37
N ILE A 42 -12.31 -13.02 -9.51
CA ILE A 42 -12.13 -13.99 -10.60
C ILE A 42 -11.35 -15.21 -10.08
N ASN A 43 -11.81 -16.40 -10.46
CA ASN A 43 -11.24 -17.68 -10.03
C ASN A 43 -11.19 -17.88 -8.50
N GLY A 44 -12.07 -17.19 -7.76
CA GLY A 44 -12.12 -17.31 -6.30
C GLY A 44 -10.99 -16.59 -5.57
N LEU A 45 -10.26 -15.70 -6.24
CA LEU A 45 -9.20 -14.89 -5.62
C LEU A 45 -9.78 -14.04 -4.49
N GLN A 46 -9.30 -14.25 -3.27
CA GLN A 46 -9.73 -13.50 -2.09
C GLN A 46 -8.79 -12.31 -1.83
N GLU A 47 -9.37 -11.18 -1.49
CA GLU A 47 -8.63 -9.98 -1.12
C GLU A 47 -7.62 -10.25 -0.01
N LYS A 48 -8.03 -10.97 1.05
CA LYS A 48 -7.13 -11.30 2.16
C LYS A 48 -5.86 -12.07 1.73
N GLN A 49 -5.94 -12.91 0.70
CA GLN A 49 -4.77 -13.64 0.19
C GLN A 49 -3.74 -12.69 -0.41
N VAL A 50 -4.21 -11.67 -1.12
CA VAL A 50 -3.35 -10.63 -1.72
C VAL A 50 -2.67 -9.81 -0.64
N VAL A 51 -3.43 -9.29 0.33
CA VAL A 51 -2.90 -8.42 1.37
C VAL A 51 -2.06 -9.16 2.41
N ASN A 52 -2.34 -10.45 2.65
CA ASN A 52 -1.53 -11.32 3.52
C ASN A 52 -0.12 -11.54 2.95
N ASP A 53 0.06 -11.44 1.66
CA ASP A 53 1.35 -11.57 1.00
C ASP A 53 2.05 -10.21 0.85
N ILE A 54 1.36 -9.19 0.36
CA ILE A 54 1.94 -7.87 0.12
C ILE A 54 2.39 -7.20 1.42
N THR A 55 1.55 -7.15 2.45
CA THR A 55 1.82 -6.33 3.63
C THR A 55 3.06 -6.75 4.42
N PRO A 56 3.31 -8.07 4.68
CA PRO A 56 4.55 -8.49 5.32
C PRO A 56 5.80 -8.20 4.48
N GLN A 57 5.69 -8.28 3.15
CA GLN A 57 6.81 -7.93 2.27
C GLN A 57 7.15 -6.44 2.35
N VAL A 58 6.15 -5.55 2.40
CA VAL A 58 6.37 -4.12 2.64
C VAL A 58 7.09 -3.90 3.97
N ALA A 59 6.65 -4.58 5.03
CA ALA A 59 7.30 -4.51 6.34
C ALA A 59 8.78 -4.92 6.28
N GLN A 60 9.07 -6.04 5.62
CA GLN A 60 10.44 -6.54 5.45
C GLN A 60 11.34 -5.58 4.66
N LEU A 61 10.77 -4.83 3.71
CA LEU A 61 11.50 -3.83 2.93
C LEU A 61 11.77 -2.54 3.72
N LEU A 62 10.87 -2.15 4.64
CA LEU A 62 11.01 -0.94 5.43
C LEU A 62 11.93 -1.10 6.65
N LEU A 63 11.94 -2.26 7.28
CA LEU A 63 12.76 -2.53 8.48
C LEU A 63 14.25 -2.22 8.28
N PRO A 64 14.93 -2.68 7.21
CA PRO A 64 16.35 -2.36 6.99
C PRO A 64 16.61 -0.88 6.71
N GLN A 65 15.57 -0.12 6.35
CA GLN A 65 15.65 1.32 6.09
C GLN A 65 15.54 2.18 7.36
N GLY A 66 15.46 1.56 8.53
CA GLY A 66 15.43 2.23 9.82
C GLY A 66 14.03 2.57 10.35
N PHE A 67 12.97 2.06 9.71
CA PHE A 67 11.61 2.21 10.24
C PHE A 67 11.35 1.25 11.40
N ASN A 68 10.61 1.73 12.39
CA ASN A 68 9.87 0.87 13.29
C ASN A 68 8.55 0.49 12.63
N VAL A 69 8.36 -0.79 12.31
CA VAL A 69 7.17 -1.27 11.59
C VAL A 69 6.29 -2.07 12.52
N VAL A 70 5.02 -1.68 12.63
CA VAL A 70 4.00 -2.38 13.40
C VAL A 70 2.91 -2.87 12.44
N LEU A 71 2.57 -4.14 12.52
CA LEU A 71 1.47 -4.74 11.78
C LEU A 71 0.21 -4.77 12.67
N THR A 72 -0.96 -4.43 12.13
CA THR A 72 -2.24 -4.58 12.85
C THR A 72 -2.60 -6.03 13.07
N ARG A 73 -2.14 -6.92 12.18
CA ARG A 73 -2.13 -8.38 12.33
C ARG A 73 -0.93 -8.98 11.58
N SER A 74 -0.33 -10.00 12.14
CA SER A 74 0.84 -10.69 11.58
C SER A 74 0.53 -12.11 11.07
N SER A 75 -0.72 -12.52 11.13
CA SER A 75 -1.21 -13.83 10.67
C SER A 75 -2.61 -13.69 10.07
N ASP A 76 -3.13 -14.77 9.51
CA ASP A 76 -4.49 -14.80 8.93
C ASP A 76 -5.54 -14.92 10.03
N ILE A 77 -5.73 -13.85 10.79
CA ILE A 77 -6.74 -13.69 11.84
C ILE A 77 -7.66 -12.52 11.51
N GLU A 78 -8.88 -12.59 11.98
CA GLU A 78 -9.85 -11.50 11.91
C GLU A 78 -9.54 -10.45 12.99
N VAL A 79 -9.47 -9.18 12.57
CA VAL A 79 -9.27 -8.03 13.48
C VAL A 79 -10.29 -6.97 13.11
N ASP A 80 -11.11 -6.57 14.07
CA ASP A 80 -12.11 -5.52 13.90
C ASP A 80 -11.45 -4.15 13.58
N LEU A 81 -12.25 -3.22 13.04
CA LEU A 81 -11.75 -1.91 12.61
C LEU A 81 -11.22 -1.06 13.77
N ALA A 82 -11.90 -1.04 14.92
CA ALA A 82 -11.50 -0.22 16.06
C ALA A 82 -10.15 -0.66 16.67
N PRO A 83 -9.86 -1.96 16.86
CA PRO A 83 -8.54 -2.43 17.27
C PRO A 83 -7.41 -2.03 16.32
N ARG A 84 -7.63 -1.99 15.00
CA ARG A 84 -6.62 -1.54 14.03
C ARG A 84 -6.18 -0.09 14.29
N VAL A 85 -7.16 0.79 14.53
CA VAL A 85 -6.91 2.18 14.92
C VAL A 85 -6.18 2.27 16.25
N GLN A 86 -6.63 1.51 17.26
CA GLN A 86 -6.00 1.50 18.60
C GLN A 86 -4.53 1.05 18.56
N ILE A 87 -4.20 0.08 17.71
CA ILE A 87 -2.80 -0.36 17.52
C ILE A 87 -1.96 0.80 17.00
N ALA A 88 -2.44 1.54 16.01
CA ALA A 88 -1.73 2.68 15.45
C ALA A 88 -1.54 3.81 16.47
N GLU A 89 -2.59 4.15 17.22
CA GLU A 89 -2.54 5.18 18.25
C GLU A 89 -1.57 4.79 19.40
N ARG A 90 -1.62 3.56 19.89
CA ARG A 90 -0.72 3.06 20.93
C ARG A 90 0.74 2.99 20.49
N ALA A 91 0.97 2.74 19.22
CA ALA A 91 2.32 2.74 18.64
C ALA A 91 2.87 4.15 18.43
N ASN A 92 2.09 5.21 18.67
CA ASN A 92 2.42 6.58 18.31
C ASN A 92 2.93 6.66 16.87
N ALA A 93 2.19 6.05 15.94
CA ALA A 93 2.60 5.93 14.55
C ALA A 93 2.74 7.31 13.89
N ASN A 94 3.75 7.45 13.06
CA ASN A 94 3.94 8.64 12.24
C ASN A 94 3.06 8.59 10.99
N ILE A 95 2.84 7.40 10.44
CA ILE A 95 1.90 7.15 9.34
C ILE A 95 1.18 5.82 9.51
N PHE A 96 -0.01 5.73 8.92
CA PHE A 96 -0.81 4.52 8.85
C PHE A 96 -1.13 4.19 7.39
N VAL A 97 -0.84 2.97 6.96
CA VAL A 97 -1.07 2.51 5.59
C VAL A 97 -1.88 1.21 5.62
N SER A 98 -3.14 1.30 5.23
CA SER A 98 -4.02 0.15 5.05
C SER A 98 -3.92 -0.36 3.61
N ILE A 99 -3.79 -1.68 3.43
CA ILE A 99 -3.58 -2.32 2.13
C ILE A 99 -4.74 -3.25 1.85
N HIS A 100 -5.35 -3.06 0.68
CA HIS A 100 -6.56 -3.72 0.21
C HIS A 100 -6.46 -4.13 -1.27
N ALA A 101 -7.43 -4.90 -1.74
CA ALA A 101 -7.66 -5.19 -3.14
C ALA A 101 -9.16 -5.11 -3.43
N ASN A 102 -9.52 -4.16 -4.27
CA ASN A 102 -10.89 -3.73 -4.53
C ASN A 102 -11.73 -4.76 -5.31
N ALA A 103 -13.01 -4.55 -5.33
CA ALA A 103 -13.95 -5.26 -6.18
C ALA A 103 -15.11 -4.34 -6.58
N ILE A 104 -15.72 -4.65 -7.72
CA ILE A 104 -17.04 -4.15 -8.08
C ILE A 104 -17.96 -5.35 -8.28
N SER A 105 -18.24 -5.72 -9.51
CA SER A 105 -19.04 -6.87 -9.88
C SER A 105 -18.26 -7.73 -10.86
N LEU A 106 -18.43 -9.03 -10.79
CA LEU A 106 -17.89 -9.96 -11.79
C LEU A 106 -18.44 -9.72 -13.19
N SER A 107 -19.58 -9.01 -13.31
CA SER A 107 -20.11 -8.54 -14.59
C SER A 107 -19.43 -7.29 -15.15
N ARG A 108 -18.50 -6.70 -14.41
CA ARG A 108 -17.73 -5.50 -14.77
C ARG A 108 -16.22 -5.77 -14.76
N PRO A 109 -15.74 -6.75 -15.52
CA PRO A 109 -14.31 -7.08 -15.57
C PRO A 109 -13.45 -6.00 -16.26
N ASP A 110 -14.09 -5.02 -16.89
CA ASP A 110 -13.48 -3.83 -17.46
C ASP A 110 -12.92 -2.84 -16.43
N VAL A 111 -13.34 -2.97 -15.14
CA VAL A 111 -12.90 -2.09 -14.08
C VAL A 111 -11.61 -2.62 -13.46
N ASN A 112 -10.52 -1.89 -13.68
CA ASN A 112 -9.16 -2.21 -13.25
C ASN A 112 -8.44 -0.93 -12.80
N GLY A 113 -7.35 -1.07 -12.04
CA GLY A 113 -6.43 0.01 -11.73
C GLY A 113 -6.27 0.30 -10.24
N LEU A 114 -5.36 1.22 -9.96
CA LEU A 114 -4.98 1.64 -8.63
C LEU A 114 -5.86 2.79 -8.12
N GLU A 115 -6.40 2.66 -6.92
CA GLU A 115 -7.04 3.75 -6.15
C GLU A 115 -6.32 3.95 -4.82
N THR A 116 -6.24 5.18 -4.33
CA THR A 116 -5.73 5.45 -2.98
C THR A 116 -6.64 6.45 -2.29
N PHE A 117 -7.03 6.13 -1.06
CA PHE A 117 -7.98 6.91 -0.29
C PHE A 117 -7.32 7.57 0.91
N TYR A 118 -7.81 8.77 1.25
CA TYR A 118 -7.42 9.55 2.42
C TYR A 118 -8.64 10.17 3.09
N ALA A 119 -8.48 10.61 4.35
CA ALA A 119 -9.54 11.29 5.10
C ALA A 119 -9.10 12.65 5.69
N SER A 120 -7.81 12.99 5.63
CA SER A 120 -7.22 14.23 6.14
C SER A 120 -6.27 14.87 5.13
N GLU A 121 -5.96 16.14 5.30
CA GLU A 121 -4.99 16.84 4.44
C GLU A 121 -3.59 16.22 4.51
N SER A 122 -3.14 15.83 5.69
CA SER A 122 -1.87 15.12 5.85
C SER A 122 -1.87 13.74 5.18
N GLY A 123 -3.00 13.02 5.28
CA GLY A 123 -3.22 11.77 4.55
C GLY A 123 -3.22 11.97 3.03
N GLN A 124 -3.75 13.09 2.54
CA GLN A 124 -3.73 13.40 1.11
C GLN A 124 -2.31 13.55 0.57
N ARG A 125 -1.42 14.22 1.31
CA ARG A 125 0.00 14.34 0.91
C ARG A 125 0.68 12.97 0.82
N LEU A 126 0.48 12.13 1.83
CA LEU A 126 0.98 10.75 1.83
C LEU A 126 0.40 9.95 0.66
N ALA A 127 -0.92 10.03 0.45
CA ALA A 127 -1.60 9.34 -0.64
C ALA A 127 -1.05 9.74 -2.01
N ASN A 128 -0.83 11.03 -2.26
CA ASN A 128 -0.29 11.52 -3.53
C ASN A 128 1.11 10.96 -3.81
N THR A 129 2.00 10.96 -2.80
CA THR A 129 3.36 10.45 -2.95
C THR A 129 3.36 8.94 -3.21
N VAL A 130 2.67 8.17 -2.38
CA VAL A 130 2.61 6.71 -2.52
C VAL A 130 1.94 6.30 -3.82
N HIS A 131 0.80 6.88 -4.15
CA HIS A 131 0.04 6.58 -5.36
C HIS A 131 0.85 6.85 -6.64
N SER A 132 1.47 8.04 -6.74
CA SER A 132 2.28 8.39 -7.92
C SER A 132 3.48 7.47 -8.08
N THR A 133 4.12 7.08 -6.97
CA THR A 133 5.24 6.13 -7.00
C THR A 133 4.81 4.77 -7.52
N ILE A 134 3.68 4.24 -7.02
CA ILE A 134 3.15 2.96 -7.49
C ILE A 134 2.82 3.02 -8.98
N LEU A 135 2.17 4.08 -9.45
CA LEU A 135 1.86 4.25 -10.88
C LEU A 135 3.11 4.26 -11.76
N GLN A 136 4.16 4.96 -11.33
CA GLN A 136 5.42 5.03 -12.07
C GLN A 136 6.12 3.67 -12.18
N GLU A 137 6.09 2.88 -11.11
CA GLU A 137 6.79 1.60 -11.07
C GLU A 137 6.00 0.45 -11.67
N MET A 138 4.68 0.47 -11.54
CA MET A 138 3.82 -0.65 -11.94
C MET A 138 3.12 -0.44 -13.27
N GLY A 139 3.01 0.81 -13.76
CA GLY A 139 2.33 1.12 -15.02
C GLY A 139 0.83 0.81 -14.99
N LEU A 140 0.20 0.91 -13.84
CA LEU A 140 -1.23 0.60 -13.65
C LEU A 140 -2.12 1.71 -14.19
N ARG A 141 -3.39 1.37 -14.46
CA ARG A 141 -4.42 2.36 -14.73
C ARG A 141 -4.65 3.24 -13.51
N ASP A 142 -4.53 4.55 -13.69
CA ASP A 142 -4.75 5.54 -12.64
C ASP A 142 -6.24 5.77 -12.40
N ARG A 143 -6.74 5.36 -11.24
CA ARG A 143 -8.11 5.63 -10.78
C ARG A 143 -8.16 6.74 -9.73
N ARG A 144 -7.05 7.39 -9.49
CA ARG A 144 -6.84 8.59 -8.68
C ARG A 144 -6.76 8.39 -7.18
N VAL A 145 -6.23 9.44 -6.55
CA VAL A 145 -6.30 9.67 -5.12
C VAL A 145 -7.62 10.35 -4.81
N ARG A 146 -8.36 9.82 -3.81
CA ARG A 146 -9.72 10.28 -3.48
C ARG A 146 -9.92 10.42 -1.98
N SER A 147 -10.74 11.37 -1.58
CA SER A 147 -11.24 11.44 -0.21
C SER A 147 -12.30 10.37 0.03
N ALA A 148 -12.20 9.67 1.17
CA ALA A 148 -13.20 8.70 1.61
C ALA A 148 -13.28 8.65 3.13
N ARG A 149 -14.43 8.15 3.64
CA ARG A 149 -14.69 8.09 5.09
C ARG A 149 -14.51 6.69 5.65
N PHE A 150 -13.59 5.89 5.13
CA PHE A 150 -13.27 4.60 5.71
C PHE A 150 -12.85 4.74 7.17
N TYR A 151 -13.34 3.84 8.01
CA TYR A 151 -13.18 3.92 9.45
C TYR A 151 -11.71 4.09 9.87
N VAL A 152 -10.83 3.21 9.38
CA VAL A 152 -9.43 3.17 9.79
C VAL A 152 -8.63 4.42 9.43
N ILE A 153 -8.92 5.07 8.29
CA ILE A 153 -8.21 6.29 7.89
C ILE A 153 -8.84 7.56 8.43
N ARG A 154 -10.11 7.49 8.86
CA ARG A 154 -10.81 8.62 9.46
C ARG A 154 -10.61 8.73 10.96
N ARG A 155 -10.38 7.60 11.65
CA ARG A 155 -10.30 7.53 13.10
C ARG A 155 -8.88 7.57 13.64
N THR A 156 -7.88 7.43 12.80
CA THR A 156 -6.47 7.61 13.15
C THR A 156 -6.10 9.08 13.21
N SER A 157 -5.22 9.46 14.15
CA SER A 157 -4.78 10.85 14.36
C SER A 157 -3.59 11.26 13.48
N MET A 158 -2.82 10.28 12.98
CA MET A 158 -1.69 10.48 12.09
C MET A 158 -2.11 10.51 10.61
N PRO A 159 -1.23 10.95 9.68
CA PRO A 159 -1.44 10.77 8.25
C PRO A 159 -1.77 9.32 7.92
N ALA A 160 -2.92 9.08 7.30
CA ALA A 160 -3.45 7.75 7.04
C ALA A 160 -3.99 7.61 5.63
N ILE A 161 -3.68 6.49 4.99
CA ILE A 161 -4.15 6.14 3.65
C ILE A 161 -4.64 4.69 3.59
N LEU A 162 -5.51 4.43 2.61
CA LEU A 162 -5.94 3.10 2.21
C LEU A 162 -5.64 2.92 0.73
N ILE A 163 -4.85 1.91 0.40
CA ILE A 163 -4.44 1.58 -0.96
C ILE A 163 -5.27 0.41 -1.46
N GLU A 164 -6.00 0.61 -2.55
CA GLU A 164 -6.62 -0.45 -3.34
C GLU A 164 -5.66 -0.81 -4.48
N THR A 165 -4.95 -1.91 -4.32
CA THR A 165 -3.84 -2.31 -5.20
C THR A 165 -4.27 -2.75 -6.60
N GLY A 166 -5.54 -3.01 -6.78
CA GLY A 166 -6.20 -3.42 -8.03
C GLY A 166 -7.53 -4.07 -7.71
N PHE A 167 -8.25 -4.51 -8.73
CA PHE A 167 -9.58 -5.12 -8.60
C PHE A 167 -9.49 -6.65 -8.74
N VAL A 168 -9.85 -7.40 -7.68
CA VAL A 168 -9.93 -8.87 -7.77
C VAL A 168 -11.02 -9.35 -8.77
N THR A 169 -11.92 -8.44 -9.17
CA THR A 169 -12.95 -8.65 -10.20
C THR A 169 -12.55 -8.14 -11.57
N GLY A 170 -11.40 -7.49 -11.72
CA GLY A 170 -10.91 -6.91 -12.96
C GLY A 170 -10.17 -7.94 -13.83
N ALA A 171 -10.45 -7.97 -15.14
CA ALA A 171 -9.84 -8.94 -16.04
C ALA A 171 -8.32 -8.76 -16.20
N GLU A 172 -7.84 -7.52 -16.06
CA GLU A 172 -6.40 -7.21 -16.09
C GLU A 172 -5.76 -7.39 -14.71
N ASP A 173 -6.43 -6.93 -13.65
CA ASP A 173 -5.86 -6.90 -12.29
C ASP A 173 -5.87 -8.28 -11.62
N ALA A 174 -6.92 -9.08 -11.78
CA ALA A 174 -7.03 -10.35 -11.05
C ALA A 174 -5.90 -11.34 -11.36
N PRO A 175 -5.47 -11.55 -12.61
CA PRO A 175 -4.28 -12.36 -12.90
C PRO A 175 -3.01 -11.81 -12.28
N ASN A 176 -2.83 -10.48 -12.28
CA ASN A 176 -1.70 -9.81 -11.67
C ASN A 176 -1.71 -9.99 -10.14
N LEU A 177 -2.84 -9.73 -9.49
CA LEU A 177 -3.01 -9.90 -8.05
C LEU A 177 -2.82 -11.36 -7.60
N ALA A 178 -3.06 -12.33 -8.48
CA ALA A 178 -2.80 -13.75 -8.23
C ALA A 178 -1.33 -14.14 -8.40
N ASP A 179 -0.53 -13.33 -9.11
CA ASP A 179 0.89 -13.61 -9.40
C ASP A 179 1.80 -13.17 -8.24
N PRO A 180 2.55 -14.10 -7.60
CA PRO A 180 3.49 -13.76 -6.53
C PRO A 180 4.58 -12.76 -6.96
N ALA A 181 5.08 -12.84 -8.18
CA ALA A 181 6.11 -11.93 -8.69
C ALA A 181 5.56 -10.50 -8.85
N TRP A 182 4.30 -10.37 -9.25
CA TRP A 182 3.63 -9.07 -9.32
C TRP A 182 3.41 -8.48 -7.93
N ARG A 183 3.00 -9.30 -6.94
CA ARG A 183 2.83 -8.87 -5.54
C ARG A 183 4.16 -8.39 -4.95
N GLU A 184 5.27 -9.04 -5.25
CA GLU A 184 6.60 -8.59 -4.83
C GLU A 184 6.94 -7.22 -5.40
N ARG A 185 6.69 -6.97 -6.69
CA ARG A 185 6.88 -5.65 -7.31
C ARG A 185 5.97 -4.59 -6.69
N MET A 186 4.72 -4.92 -6.43
CA MET A 186 3.77 -4.02 -5.75
C MET A 186 4.25 -3.67 -4.34
N SER A 187 4.74 -4.65 -3.59
CA SER A 187 5.30 -4.45 -2.25
C SER A 187 6.49 -3.49 -2.28
N ARG A 188 7.36 -3.62 -3.28
CA ARG A 188 8.49 -2.70 -3.52
C ARG A 188 8.02 -1.29 -3.83
N ALA A 189 7.04 -1.15 -4.70
CA ALA A 189 6.49 0.14 -5.10
C ALA A 189 5.84 0.87 -3.91
N ILE A 190 5.08 0.15 -3.07
CA ILE A 190 4.48 0.70 -1.85
C ILE A 190 5.58 1.14 -0.86
N ALA A 191 6.56 0.28 -0.59
CA ALA A 191 7.66 0.60 0.32
C ALA A 191 8.43 1.84 -0.16
N ARG A 192 8.74 1.93 -1.45
CA ARG A 192 9.40 3.10 -2.04
C ARG A 192 8.55 4.37 -1.91
N GLY A 193 7.24 4.29 -2.13
CA GLY A 193 6.34 5.42 -1.95
C GLY A 193 6.32 5.93 -0.50
N ILE A 194 6.37 5.03 0.48
CA ILE A 194 6.48 5.38 1.90
C ILE A 194 7.81 6.08 2.19
N LEU A 195 8.91 5.58 1.64
CA LEU A 195 10.26 6.14 1.82
C LEU A 195 10.41 7.54 1.22
N LEU A 196 9.68 7.85 0.16
CA LEU A 196 9.74 9.14 -0.55
C LEU A 196 8.84 10.21 0.09
N HIS A 197 7.94 9.84 1.03
CA HIS A 197 7.07 10.78 1.76
C HIS A 197 7.81 11.43 2.92
#